data_896ce2bf5a86a3900d4e9ae8707ce02e
#
_entry.id   896ce2bf5a86a3900d4e9ae8707ce02e
#
_cell.length_a   1.000
_cell.length_b   1.000
_cell.length_c   1.000
_cell.angle_alpha   90.00
_cell.angle_beta   90.00
_cell.angle_gamma   90.00
#
_symmetry.space_group_name_H-M   'P 1'
#
loop_
_entity.id
_entity.type
_entity.pdbx_description
1 polymer ?
#
loop_
_entity_poly.entity_id
_entity_poly.type
_entity_poly.pdbx_seq_one_letter_code
_entity_poly.pdbx_strand_id
1 'polypeptide(L)'
;IKFLWKYKYIFLSLISMLLLVSLNNFSGLKIFYESERIIELSNESQDIIDKSLDDKNLILLAIEFQDSVKYQDLLDLSNVSLKISKYQNTKSVKSIFNERVLIKSSVIPFAIKILNIDNYDKYKTSLLKIKKYGSKFADDDLHSFLFIIKSKGLESDEQKRDYLNKLEKEFSQNNIKVYITGQIKSEIYMQDNVTKELLLFIILSSILCSLVL
;
A
#
# COMPACT_ATOMS: atom_id res chain seq x y z
N ILE A 1 44.79 28.36 4.12
CA ILE A 1 45.22 26.95 4.16
C ILE A 1 46.00 26.66 5.47
N LYS A 2 47.02 27.42 5.87
CA LYS A 2 47.79 27.23 7.12
C LYS A 2 46.93 27.30 8.39
N PHE A 3 45.86 28.09 8.39
CA PHE A 3 44.94 28.24 9.51
C PHE A 3 44.12 26.96 9.72
N LEU A 4 43.59 26.37 8.66
CA LEU A 4 42.83 25.12 8.66
C LEU A 4 43.71 23.95 9.16
N TRP A 5 44.95 23.89 8.79
CA TRP A 5 45.91 22.86 9.25
C TRP A 5 46.21 22.94 10.77
N LYS A 6 46.24 24.16 11.31
CA LYS A 6 46.52 24.39 12.73
C LYS A 6 45.33 23.95 13.63
N TYR A 7 44.11 24.08 13.11
CA TYR A 7 42.88 23.79 13.85
C TYR A 7 42.11 22.56 13.35
N LYS A 8 42.75 21.72 12.53
CA LYS A 8 42.12 20.56 11.91
C LYS A 8 41.37 19.64 12.90
N TYR A 9 41.92 19.39 14.06
CA TYR A 9 41.29 18.53 15.08
C TYR A 9 40.05 19.19 15.70
N ILE A 10 40.07 20.51 15.88
CA ILE A 10 38.91 21.25 16.38
C ILE A 10 37.79 21.23 15.33
N PHE A 11 38.14 21.42 14.05
CA PHE A 11 37.18 21.34 12.95
C PHE A 11 36.60 19.94 12.81
N LEU A 12 37.44 18.91 12.93
CA LEU A 12 36.99 17.52 12.88
C LEU A 12 36.05 17.18 14.05
N SER A 13 36.37 17.66 15.25
CA SER A 13 35.51 17.50 16.44
C SER A 13 34.17 18.19 16.27
N LEU A 14 34.16 19.39 15.70
CA LEU A 14 32.94 20.18 15.46
C LEU A 14 32.04 19.52 14.41
N ILE A 15 32.62 19.01 13.31
CA ILE A 15 31.91 18.24 12.29
C ILE A 15 31.32 16.95 12.89
N SER A 16 32.13 16.23 13.69
CA SER A 16 31.69 15.01 14.37
C SER A 16 30.53 15.26 15.35
N MET A 17 30.58 16.37 16.07
CA MET A 17 29.49 16.80 16.97
C MET A 17 28.23 17.19 16.21
N LEU A 18 28.36 17.91 15.11
CA LEU A 18 27.23 18.24 14.22
C LEU A 18 26.59 16.99 13.63
N LEU A 19 27.40 16.02 13.24
CA LEU A 19 26.95 14.71 12.74
C LEU A 19 26.14 13.96 13.80
N LEU A 20 26.64 13.89 15.05
CA LEU A 20 25.96 13.22 16.14
C LEU A 20 24.61 13.90 16.46
N VAL A 21 24.57 15.23 16.44
CA VAL A 21 23.33 15.99 16.63
C VAL A 21 22.35 15.75 15.46
N SER A 22 22.84 15.75 14.22
CA SER A 22 22.01 15.43 13.04
C SER A 22 21.45 14.02 13.13
N LEU A 23 22.26 13.02 13.45
CA LEU A 23 21.81 11.63 13.59
C LEU A 23 20.74 11.46 14.67
N ASN A 24 20.89 12.18 15.80
CA ASN A 24 19.94 12.12 16.89
C ASN A 24 18.59 12.79 16.56
N ASN A 25 18.62 13.81 15.70
CA ASN A 25 17.40 14.49 15.23
C ASN A 25 16.80 13.87 13.96
N PHE A 26 17.50 12.92 13.34
CA PHE A 26 17.06 12.31 12.07
C PHE A 26 15.76 11.50 12.21
N SER A 27 15.54 10.88 13.38
CA SER A 27 14.30 10.16 13.70
C SER A 27 13.06 11.07 13.77
N GLY A 28 13.27 12.41 13.90
CA GLY A 28 12.20 13.41 13.90
C GLY A 28 11.96 14.09 12.55
N LEU A 29 12.75 13.79 11.52
CA LEU A 29 12.62 14.37 10.18
C LEU A 29 11.42 13.75 9.48
N LYS A 30 10.29 14.45 9.53
CA LYS A 30 9.11 14.11 8.72
C LYS A 30 9.27 14.72 7.33
N ILE A 31 9.60 13.88 6.36
CA ILE A 31 9.59 14.30 4.96
C ILE A 31 8.13 14.24 4.50
N PHE A 32 7.48 15.38 4.41
CA PHE A 32 6.14 15.49 3.85
C PHE A 32 6.25 15.38 2.32
N TYR A 33 5.87 14.27 1.80
CA TYR A 33 5.74 14.06 0.36
C TYR A 33 4.31 14.44 -0.05
N GLU A 34 4.07 15.73 -0.23
CA GLU A 34 2.86 16.21 -0.89
C GLU A 34 3.12 16.16 -2.40
N SER A 35 2.76 15.06 -3.05
CA SER A 35 2.83 14.93 -4.51
C SER A 35 2.02 16.01 -5.24
N GLU A 36 1.10 16.66 -4.55
CA GLU A 36 0.24 17.72 -5.05
C GLU A 36 0.99 19.03 -5.31
N ARG A 37 2.13 19.29 -4.62
CA ARG A 37 2.90 20.55 -4.76
C ARG A 37 3.95 20.52 -5.85
N ILE A 38 4.24 19.35 -6.43
CA ILE A 38 5.31 19.22 -7.45
C ILE A 38 4.83 19.62 -8.84
N ILE A 39 3.53 19.62 -9.09
CA ILE A 39 2.96 19.95 -10.39
C ILE A 39 2.00 21.12 -10.21
N GLU A 40 2.40 22.31 -10.65
CA GLU A 40 1.47 23.44 -10.85
C GLU A 40 0.55 23.08 -12.03
N LEU A 41 -0.57 22.45 -11.73
CA LEU A 41 -1.59 22.11 -12.68
C LEU A 41 -2.60 23.25 -12.83
N SER A 42 -3.13 23.42 -14.03
CA SER A 42 -4.27 24.32 -14.26
C SER A 42 -5.46 23.89 -13.40
N ASN A 43 -6.30 24.84 -12.98
CA ASN A 43 -7.46 24.58 -12.11
C ASN A 43 -8.39 23.47 -12.64
N GLU A 44 -8.52 23.31 -13.97
CA GLU A 44 -9.32 22.24 -14.60
C GLU A 44 -8.68 20.86 -14.45
N SER A 45 -7.34 20.79 -14.50
CA SER A 45 -6.60 19.54 -14.30
C SER A 45 -6.61 19.14 -12.81
N GLN A 46 -6.64 20.11 -11.91
CA GLN A 46 -6.75 19.91 -10.47
C GLN A 46 -8.10 19.28 -10.08
N ASP A 47 -9.20 19.74 -10.67
CA ASP A 47 -10.55 19.19 -10.47
C ASP A 47 -10.67 17.74 -10.95
N ILE A 48 -9.99 17.38 -12.05
CA ILE A 48 -9.96 16.01 -12.56
C ILE A 48 -9.12 15.12 -11.67
N ILE A 49 -8.01 15.64 -11.18
CA ILE A 49 -7.11 14.94 -10.25
C ILE A 49 -7.78 14.79 -8.89
N ASP A 50 -8.45 15.81 -8.36
CA ASP A 50 -9.15 15.72 -7.08
C ASP A 50 -10.33 14.73 -7.14
N LYS A 51 -11.02 14.63 -8.26
CA LYS A 51 -12.01 13.56 -8.49
C LYS A 51 -11.39 12.17 -8.62
N SER A 52 -10.18 12.05 -9.19
CA SER A 52 -9.42 10.79 -9.26
C SER A 52 -8.66 10.50 -7.97
N LEU A 53 -8.26 11.54 -7.22
CA LEU A 53 -7.55 11.50 -5.94
C LEU A 53 -8.47 11.28 -4.71
N ASP A 54 -9.79 11.16 -4.92
CA ASP A 54 -10.64 10.50 -3.90
C ASP A 54 -10.17 9.05 -3.62
N ASP A 55 -9.13 8.64 -4.35
CA ASP A 55 -8.39 7.38 -4.23
C ASP A 55 -7.11 7.43 -3.37
N LYS A 56 -6.79 8.56 -2.72
CA LYS A 56 -5.60 8.68 -1.82
C LYS A 56 -5.53 7.59 -0.75
N ASN A 57 -6.68 7.05 -0.40
CA ASN A 57 -6.83 6.01 0.60
C ASN A 57 -7.04 4.62 -0.01
N LEU A 58 -6.71 4.45 -1.30
CA LEU A 58 -6.88 3.19 -2.00
C LEU A 58 -5.67 2.29 -1.77
N ILE A 59 -5.95 1.06 -1.39
CA ILE A 59 -4.99 -0.03 -1.27
C ILE A 59 -5.46 -1.14 -2.19
N LEU A 60 -4.58 -1.56 -3.08
CA LEU A 60 -4.76 -2.74 -3.92
C LEU A 60 -3.98 -3.88 -3.29
N LEU A 61 -4.68 -4.96 -2.99
CA LEU A 61 -4.08 -6.15 -2.40
C LEU A 61 -4.36 -7.32 -3.34
N ALA A 62 -3.30 -7.84 -3.96
CA ALA A 62 -3.36 -9.03 -4.79
C ALA A 62 -2.85 -10.23 -4.01
N ILE A 63 -3.54 -11.35 -4.18
CA ILE A 63 -3.23 -12.63 -3.57
C ILE A 63 -3.01 -13.64 -4.68
N GLU A 64 -1.93 -14.39 -4.58
CA GLU A 64 -1.60 -15.45 -5.52
C GLU A 64 -1.39 -16.77 -4.76
N PHE A 65 -2.15 -17.79 -5.11
CA PHE A 65 -1.98 -19.14 -4.60
C PHE A 65 -0.88 -19.86 -5.38
N GLN A 66 -0.01 -20.56 -4.68
CA GLN A 66 1.04 -21.36 -5.30
C GLN A 66 0.51 -22.71 -5.82
N ASP A 67 -0.56 -23.19 -5.20
CA ASP A 67 -1.22 -24.46 -5.52
C ASP A 67 -2.64 -24.22 -6.03
N SER A 68 -3.29 -25.29 -6.48
CA SER A 68 -4.70 -25.24 -6.90
C SER A 68 -5.62 -24.85 -5.73
N VAL A 69 -6.44 -23.84 -5.95
CA VAL A 69 -7.35 -23.28 -4.94
C VAL A 69 -8.50 -24.24 -4.65
N LYS A 70 -8.69 -24.57 -3.38
CA LYS A 70 -9.79 -25.41 -2.90
C LYS A 70 -10.96 -24.53 -2.46
N TYR A 71 -12.13 -25.12 -2.40
CA TYR A 71 -13.33 -24.44 -1.90
C TYR A 71 -13.14 -23.86 -0.49
N GLN A 72 -12.40 -24.56 0.39
CA GLN A 72 -12.11 -24.09 1.74
C GLN A 72 -11.27 -22.82 1.73
N ASP A 73 -10.28 -22.71 0.85
CA ASP A 73 -9.41 -21.54 0.72
C ASP A 73 -10.25 -20.30 0.34
N LEU A 74 -11.26 -20.48 -0.51
CA LEU A 74 -12.19 -19.40 -0.89
C LEU A 74 -13.09 -18.99 0.28
N LEU A 75 -13.53 -19.92 1.10
CA LEU A 75 -14.28 -19.62 2.33
C LEU A 75 -13.43 -18.80 3.29
N ASP A 76 -12.17 -19.18 3.47
CA ASP A 76 -11.23 -18.48 4.35
C ASP A 76 -10.94 -17.07 3.83
N LEU A 77 -10.70 -16.90 2.54
CA LEU A 77 -10.54 -15.57 1.92
C LEU A 77 -11.79 -14.69 2.09
N SER A 78 -12.97 -15.26 1.92
CA SER A 78 -14.22 -14.54 2.14
C SER A 78 -14.36 -14.06 3.59
N ASN A 79 -14.03 -14.93 4.54
CA ASN A 79 -14.04 -14.59 5.96
C ASN A 79 -13.03 -13.49 6.29
N VAL A 80 -11.82 -13.54 5.72
CA VAL A 80 -10.82 -12.49 5.84
C VAL A 80 -11.34 -11.19 5.25
N SER A 81 -11.95 -11.20 4.07
CA SER A 81 -12.57 -10.03 3.45
C SER A 81 -13.62 -9.39 4.36
N LEU A 82 -14.49 -10.20 4.96
CA LEU A 82 -15.50 -9.74 5.92
C LEU A 82 -14.87 -9.18 7.20
N LYS A 83 -13.80 -9.80 7.69
CA LYS A 83 -13.07 -9.33 8.87
C LYS A 83 -12.45 -7.96 8.63
N ILE A 84 -11.77 -7.77 7.48
CA ILE A 84 -11.16 -6.50 7.10
C ILE A 84 -12.21 -5.40 6.92
N SER A 85 -13.37 -5.72 6.37
CA SER A 85 -14.46 -4.74 6.20
C SER A 85 -14.96 -4.16 7.51
N LYS A 86 -14.73 -4.85 8.64
CA LYS A 86 -15.09 -4.42 9.99
C LYS A 86 -13.99 -3.63 10.71
N TYR A 87 -12.81 -3.49 10.13
CA TYR A 87 -11.75 -2.71 10.75
C TYR A 87 -12.12 -1.23 10.83
N GLN A 88 -11.76 -0.59 11.94
CA GLN A 88 -12.03 0.83 12.17
C GLN A 88 -11.49 1.72 11.05
N ASN A 89 -10.30 1.37 10.54
CA ASN A 89 -9.62 2.12 9.47
C ASN A 89 -10.02 1.67 8.06
N THR A 90 -11.01 0.81 7.90
CA THR A 90 -11.55 0.41 6.61
C THR A 90 -12.86 1.14 6.32
N LYS A 91 -12.93 1.81 5.17
CA LYS A 91 -14.16 2.43 4.67
C LYS A 91 -14.97 1.44 3.84
N SER A 92 -14.31 0.70 2.96
CA SER A 92 -14.94 -0.32 2.11
C SER A 92 -13.92 -1.33 1.61
N VAL A 93 -14.37 -2.54 1.32
CA VAL A 93 -13.62 -3.61 0.67
C VAL A 93 -14.41 -4.06 -0.53
N LYS A 94 -13.80 -4.07 -1.71
CA LYS A 94 -14.35 -4.64 -2.93
C LYS A 94 -13.53 -5.85 -3.32
N SER A 95 -14.19 -6.96 -3.59
CA SER A 95 -13.59 -8.23 -4.00
C SER A 95 -14.63 -9.07 -4.72
N ILE A 96 -14.22 -10.16 -5.33
CA ILE A 96 -15.12 -11.11 -5.97
C ILE A 96 -16.19 -11.66 -5.01
N PHE A 97 -15.94 -11.68 -3.70
CA PHE A 97 -16.82 -12.24 -2.68
C PHE A 97 -17.99 -11.35 -2.32
N ASN A 98 -17.84 -10.02 -2.46
CA ASN A 98 -18.84 -9.04 -2.04
C ASN A 98 -19.38 -8.16 -3.17
N GLU A 99 -18.75 -8.18 -4.34
CA GLU A 99 -19.25 -7.46 -5.50
C GLU A 99 -20.47 -8.14 -6.12
N ARG A 100 -21.34 -7.29 -6.66
CA ARG A 100 -22.57 -7.71 -7.34
C ARG A 100 -22.61 -7.14 -8.75
N VAL A 101 -23.09 -7.94 -9.68
CA VAL A 101 -23.32 -7.51 -11.06
C VAL A 101 -24.80 -7.26 -11.27
N LEU A 102 -25.11 -6.12 -11.87
CA LEU A 102 -26.45 -5.80 -12.32
C LEU A 102 -26.73 -6.50 -13.64
N ILE A 103 -27.66 -7.43 -13.63
CA ILE A 103 -28.17 -8.06 -14.84
C ILE A 103 -29.39 -7.26 -15.30
N LYS A 104 -29.28 -6.71 -16.50
CA LYS A 104 -30.42 -6.07 -17.17
C LYS A 104 -31.41 -7.16 -17.59
N SER A 105 -32.54 -7.22 -16.92
CA SER A 105 -33.72 -7.99 -17.38
C SER A 105 -34.67 -7.06 -18.11
N SER A 106 -35.51 -7.61 -18.97
CA SER A 106 -36.53 -6.85 -19.70
C SER A 106 -37.58 -6.21 -18.79
N VAL A 107 -37.70 -6.66 -17.53
CA VAL A 107 -38.72 -6.17 -16.60
C VAL A 107 -38.11 -5.35 -15.45
N ILE A 108 -37.17 -5.91 -14.73
CA ILE A 108 -36.54 -5.22 -13.57
C ILE A 108 -35.06 -5.63 -13.51
N PRO A 109 -34.11 -4.68 -13.42
CA PRO A 109 -32.71 -5.01 -13.19
C PRO A 109 -32.53 -5.61 -11.77
N PHE A 110 -31.80 -6.69 -11.66
CA PHE A 110 -31.48 -7.31 -10.37
C PHE A 110 -29.98 -7.52 -10.20
N ALA A 111 -29.51 -7.41 -8.94
CA ALA A 111 -28.13 -7.56 -8.59
C ALA A 111 -27.86 -8.99 -8.09
N ILE A 112 -26.88 -9.65 -8.71
CA ILE A 112 -26.42 -10.98 -8.26
C ILE A 112 -24.97 -10.92 -7.81
N LYS A 113 -24.62 -11.72 -6.78
CA LYS A 113 -23.22 -11.93 -6.40
C LYS A 113 -22.46 -12.61 -7.53
N ILE A 114 -21.22 -12.16 -7.82
CA ILE A 114 -20.35 -12.77 -8.82
C ILE A 114 -20.00 -14.18 -8.37
N LEU A 115 -19.45 -14.29 -7.15
CA LEU A 115 -19.10 -15.57 -6.53
C LEU A 115 -20.00 -15.80 -5.32
N ASN A 116 -20.74 -16.91 -5.34
CA ASN A 116 -21.55 -17.34 -4.21
C ASN A 116 -20.94 -18.60 -3.60
N ILE A 117 -20.47 -18.50 -2.37
CA ILE A 117 -19.81 -19.58 -1.63
C ILE A 117 -20.64 -20.04 -0.43
N ASP A 118 -21.92 -19.64 -0.33
CA ASP A 118 -22.77 -20.03 0.79
C ASP A 118 -22.94 -21.56 0.90
N ASN A 119 -22.89 -22.26 -0.23
CA ASN A 119 -22.78 -23.71 -0.30
C ASN A 119 -22.06 -24.16 -1.59
N TYR A 120 -21.64 -25.44 -1.62
CA TYR A 120 -20.86 -25.99 -2.71
C TYR A 120 -21.59 -25.99 -4.07
N ASP A 121 -22.90 -26.22 -4.10
CA ASP A 121 -23.67 -26.21 -5.35
C ASP A 121 -23.79 -24.81 -5.93
N LYS A 122 -24.01 -23.81 -5.08
CA LYS A 122 -24.01 -22.39 -5.50
C LYS A 122 -22.62 -21.94 -5.98
N TYR A 123 -21.57 -22.44 -5.34
CA TYR A 123 -20.19 -22.22 -5.79
C TYR A 123 -19.99 -22.73 -7.22
N LYS A 124 -20.31 -24.01 -7.49
CA LYS A 124 -20.18 -24.58 -8.83
C LYS A 124 -20.92 -23.77 -9.90
N THR A 125 -22.16 -23.37 -9.62
CA THR A 125 -22.94 -22.55 -10.57
C THR A 125 -22.38 -21.16 -10.75
N SER A 126 -21.67 -20.60 -9.76
CA SER A 126 -21.07 -19.26 -9.87
C SER A 126 -19.72 -19.26 -10.61
N LEU A 127 -19.03 -20.40 -10.75
CA LEU A 127 -17.78 -20.48 -11.51
C LEU A 127 -17.93 -20.02 -12.97
N LEU A 128 -19.06 -20.34 -13.61
CA LEU A 128 -19.37 -19.87 -14.96
C LEU A 128 -19.56 -18.34 -15.04
N LYS A 129 -19.99 -17.72 -13.94
CA LYS A 129 -20.19 -16.28 -13.87
C LYS A 129 -18.87 -15.54 -13.69
N ILE A 130 -17.87 -16.15 -13.04
CA ILE A 130 -16.57 -15.56 -12.80
C ILE A 130 -15.90 -15.22 -14.13
N LYS A 131 -15.85 -16.15 -15.06
CA LYS A 131 -15.28 -15.93 -16.40
C LYS A 131 -15.91 -14.74 -17.12
N LYS A 132 -17.18 -14.48 -16.88
CA LYS A 132 -17.92 -13.39 -17.55
C LYS A 132 -17.86 -12.06 -16.82
N TYR A 133 -17.82 -12.07 -15.51
CA TYR A 133 -18.02 -10.87 -14.69
C TYR A 133 -16.93 -10.65 -13.63
N GLY A 134 -16.11 -11.67 -13.36
CA GLY A 134 -15.14 -11.68 -12.27
C GLY A 134 -13.72 -11.25 -12.67
N SER A 135 -13.44 -11.07 -13.97
CA SER A 135 -12.08 -10.79 -14.48
C SER A 135 -11.35 -9.58 -13.89
N LYS A 136 -12.09 -8.69 -13.23
CA LYS A 136 -11.50 -7.55 -12.49
C LYS A 136 -10.96 -7.93 -11.11
N PHE A 137 -11.41 -9.04 -10.54
CA PHE A 137 -11.13 -9.42 -9.15
C PHE A 137 -10.48 -10.79 -9.01
N ALA A 138 -10.47 -11.58 -10.06
CA ALA A 138 -9.81 -12.88 -10.10
C ALA A 138 -9.38 -13.21 -11.53
N ASP A 139 -8.36 -14.02 -11.66
CA ASP A 139 -7.99 -14.62 -12.92
C ASP A 139 -8.97 -15.76 -13.32
N ASP A 140 -8.89 -16.19 -14.58
CA ASP A 140 -9.80 -17.20 -15.13
C ASP A 140 -9.67 -18.56 -14.46
N ASP A 141 -8.48 -18.87 -13.90
CA ASP A 141 -8.16 -20.12 -13.25
C ASP A 141 -8.31 -20.07 -11.73
N LEU A 142 -8.71 -18.91 -11.19
CA LEU A 142 -8.89 -18.66 -9.75
C LEU A 142 -7.61 -18.85 -8.90
N HIS A 143 -6.44 -18.67 -9.49
CA HIS A 143 -5.20 -18.67 -8.74
C HIS A 143 -4.88 -17.30 -8.11
N SER A 144 -5.38 -16.23 -8.69
CA SER A 144 -5.12 -14.86 -8.24
C SER A 144 -6.40 -14.11 -7.93
N PHE A 145 -6.37 -13.36 -6.84
CA PHE A 145 -7.52 -12.57 -6.37
C PHE A 145 -7.09 -11.14 -6.06
N LEU A 146 -7.91 -10.17 -6.47
CA LEU A 146 -7.71 -8.76 -6.19
C LEU A 146 -8.73 -8.26 -5.17
N PHE A 147 -8.22 -7.60 -4.13
CA PHE A 147 -9.00 -6.85 -3.15
C PHE A 147 -8.70 -5.37 -3.33
N ILE A 148 -9.74 -4.58 -3.46
CA ILE A 148 -9.66 -3.12 -3.51
C ILE A 148 -10.17 -2.61 -2.17
N ILE A 149 -9.28 -2.09 -1.35
CA ILE A 149 -9.57 -1.65 0.01
C ILE A 149 -9.48 -0.13 0.05
N LYS A 150 -10.55 0.54 0.44
CA LYS A 150 -10.54 1.97 0.73
C LYS A 150 -10.40 2.15 2.24
N SER A 151 -9.31 2.80 2.67
CA SER A 151 -9.06 3.09 4.08
C SER A 151 -9.67 4.44 4.49
N LYS A 152 -9.65 4.73 5.80
CA LYS A 152 -10.08 6.01 6.39
C LYS A 152 -9.34 6.26 7.69
N GLY A 153 -9.11 7.54 8.02
CA GLY A 153 -8.55 7.94 9.33
C GLY A 153 -7.11 7.44 9.56
N LEU A 154 -6.30 7.34 8.50
CA LEU A 154 -4.87 7.03 8.58
C LEU A 154 -4.07 8.34 8.45
N GLU A 155 -3.92 9.05 9.58
CA GLU A 155 -3.31 10.38 9.59
C GLU A 155 -1.79 10.32 9.80
N SER A 156 -1.30 9.32 10.53
CA SER A 156 0.14 9.17 10.80
C SER A 156 0.75 8.01 10.01
N ASP A 157 2.06 8.12 9.74
CA ASP A 157 2.81 7.07 9.05
C ASP A 157 2.84 5.76 9.86
N GLU A 158 2.86 5.86 11.18
CA GLU A 158 2.78 4.70 12.08
C GLU A 158 1.44 3.98 11.89
N GLN A 159 0.32 4.71 11.88
CA GLN A 159 -1.01 4.12 11.63
C GLN A 159 -1.10 3.49 10.25
N LYS A 160 -0.50 4.11 9.22
CA LYS A 160 -0.43 3.56 7.86
C LYS A 160 0.36 2.26 7.83
N ARG A 161 1.54 2.21 8.47
CA ARG A 161 2.39 1.01 8.59
C ARG A 161 1.67 -0.12 9.31
N ASP A 162 1.11 0.18 10.47
CA ASP A 162 0.39 -0.82 11.29
C ASP A 162 -0.80 -1.39 10.53
N TYR A 163 -1.53 -0.55 9.81
CA TYR A 163 -2.66 -0.99 9.01
C TYR A 163 -2.22 -1.90 7.85
N LEU A 164 -1.17 -1.55 7.10
CA LEU A 164 -0.63 -2.38 6.04
C LEU A 164 -0.09 -3.71 6.57
N ASN A 165 0.67 -3.70 7.67
CA ASN A 165 1.18 -4.91 8.31
C ASN A 165 0.05 -5.82 8.78
N LYS A 166 -1.03 -5.23 9.31
CA LYS A 166 -2.21 -5.97 9.72
C LYS A 166 -2.92 -6.63 8.54
N LEU A 167 -3.06 -5.91 7.41
CA LEU A 167 -3.61 -6.48 6.18
C LEU A 167 -2.75 -7.64 5.68
N GLU A 168 -1.45 -7.45 5.59
CA GLU A 168 -0.52 -8.48 5.14
C GLU A 168 -0.61 -9.73 6.01
N LYS A 169 -0.64 -9.57 7.33
CA LYS A 169 -0.74 -10.67 8.29
C LYS A 169 -2.05 -11.47 8.15
N GLU A 170 -3.18 -10.81 7.86
CA GLU A 170 -4.47 -11.50 7.69
C GLU A 170 -4.48 -12.43 6.48
N PHE A 171 -3.71 -12.11 5.45
CA PHE A 171 -3.62 -12.92 4.22
C PHE A 171 -2.39 -13.83 4.17
N SER A 172 -1.41 -13.65 5.09
CA SER A 172 -0.21 -14.46 5.10
C SER A 172 -0.51 -15.89 5.59
N GLN A 173 -0.61 -16.80 4.66
CA GLN A 173 -0.71 -18.25 4.87
C GLN A 173 0.42 -18.94 4.08
N ASN A 174 0.78 -20.16 4.45
CA ASN A 174 1.97 -20.86 3.92
C ASN A 174 2.02 -21.02 2.39
N ASN A 175 0.85 -21.00 1.70
CA ASN A 175 0.75 -21.20 0.25
C ASN A 175 0.26 -19.98 -0.50
N ILE A 176 0.31 -18.79 0.12
CA ILE A 176 -0.22 -17.56 -0.45
C ILE A 176 0.89 -16.51 -0.53
N LYS A 177 1.09 -15.93 -1.71
CA LYS A 177 1.86 -14.71 -1.89
C LYS A 177 0.94 -13.51 -1.85
N VAL A 178 1.32 -12.50 -1.06
CA VAL A 178 0.54 -11.27 -0.88
C VAL A 178 1.32 -10.11 -1.47
N TYR A 179 0.68 -9.37 -2.36
CA TYR A 179 1.21 -8.16 -2.96
C TYR A 179 0.33 -6.98 -2.58
N ILE A 180 0.91 -5.99 -1.91
CA ILE A 180 0.20 -4.77 -1.51
C ILE A 180 0.78 -3.60 -2.28
N THR A 181 -0.07 -2.82 -2.94
CA THR A 181 0.28 -1.58 -3.62
C THR A 181 -0.80 -0.52 -3.36
N GLY A 182 -0.54 0.69 -3.82
CA GLY A 182 -1.41 1.84 -3.64
C GLY A 182 -0.65 3.01 -3.05
N GLN A 183 -1.29 4.17 -3.01
CA GLN A 183 -0.62 5.41 -2.62
C GLN A 183 -0.02 5.32 -1.21
N ILE A 184 -0.76 4.80 -0.23
CA ILE A 184 -0.27 4.65 1.15
C ILE A 184 1.02 3.83 1.22
N LYS A 185 1.09 2.71 0.47
CA LYS A 185 2.31 1.88 0.43
C LYS A 185 3.46 2.60 -0.26
N SER A 186 3.16 3.33 -1.35
CA SER A 186 4.16 4.11 -2.08
C SER A 186 4.73 5.25 -1.23
N GLU A 187 3.90 5.97 -0.49
CA GLU A 187 4.34 7.04 0.42
C GLU A 187 5.32 6.51 1.47
N ILE A 188 4.97 5.40 2.14
CA ILE A 188 5.84 4.77 3.13
C ILE A 188 7.16 4.31 2.50
N TYR A 189 7.09 3.66 1.33
CA TYR A 189 8.27 3.18 0.63
C TYR A 189 9.22 4.31 0.22
N MET A 190 8.65 5.40 -0.32
CA MET A 190 9.43 6.58 -0.70
C MET A 190 10.08 7.24 0.52
N GLN A 191 9.34 7.40 1.60
CA GLN A 191 9.86 7.95 2.85
C GLN A 191 11.03 7.13 3.39
N ASP A 192 10.90 5.81 3.41
CA ASP A 192 11.96 4.90 3.88
C ASP A 192 13.21 4.98 3.01
N ASN A 193 13.05 5.06 1.69
CA ASN A 193 14.17 5.14 0.77
C ASN A 193 14.86 6.51 0.85
N VAL A 194 14.10 7.60 0.83
CA VAL A 194 14.67 8.96 0.95
C VAL A 194 15.43 9.10 2.26
N THR A 195 14.89 8.57 3.36
CA THR A 195 15.56 8.61 4.66
C THR A 195 16.88 7.82 4.63
N LYS A 196 16.89 6.63 4.02
CA LYS A 196 18.12 5.83 3.87
C LYS A 196 19.15 6.51 2.99
N GLU A 197 18.73 7.08 1.86
CA GLU A 197 19.62 7.77 0.93
C GLU A 197 20.22 9.03 1.55
N LEU A 198 19.44 9.82 2.27
CA LEU A 198 19.94 10.99 2.99
C LEU A 198 20.96 10.60 4.07
N LEU A 199 20.70 9.54 4.82
CA LEU A 199 21.62 9.05 5.84
C LEU A 199 22.93 8.58 5.21
N LEU A 200 22.87 7.85 4.12
CA LEU A 200 24.05 7.40 3.37
C LEU A 200 24.81 8.59 2.79
N PHE A 201 24.14 9.61 2.27
CA PHE A 201 24.76 10.83 1.75
C PHE A 201 25.47 11.60 2.87
N ILE A 202 24.87 11.73 4.05
CA ILE A 202 25.50 12.40 5.21
C ILE A 202 26.77 11.67 5.64
N ILE A 203 26.73 10.36 5.72
CA ILE A 203 27.89 9.53 6.08
C ILE A 203 29.03 9.69 5.04
N LEU A 204 28.71 9.57 3.76
CA LEU A 204 29.66 9.69 2.66
C LEU A 204 30.31 11.08 2.62
N SER A 205 29.48 12.12 2.75
CA SER A 205 29.95 13.51 2.78
C SER A 205 30.91 13.76 3.93
N SER A 206 30.61 13.19 5.09
CA SER A 206 31.48 13.33 6.28
C SER A 206 32.82 12.62 6.12
N ILE A 207 32.82 11.44 5.51
CA ILE A 207 34.07 10.70 5.21
C ILE A 207 34.90 11.51 4.21
N LEU A 208 34.28 12.02 3.13
CA LEU A 208 34.96 12.83 2.14
C LEU A 208 35.55 14.12 2.73
N CYS A 209 34.78 14.83 3.57
CA CYS A 209 35.28 16.00 4.27
C CYS A 209 36.44 15.68 5.19
N SER A 210 36.41 14.52 5.88
CA SER A 210 37.50 14.08 6.75
C SER A 210 38.77 13.71 5.99
N LEU A 211 38.66 13.24 4.75
CA LEU A 211 39.81 12.90 3.91
C LEU A 211 40.47 14.13 3.29
N VAL A 212 39.72 15.22 3.09
CA VAL A 212 40.22 16.46 2.47
C VAL A 212 40.85 17.39 3.54
N LEU A 213 40.46 17.28 4.79
CA LEU A 213 41.02 18.02 5.94
C LEU A 213 42.22 17.30 6.55
#